data_78f81eea26f930a1f63b5d1adc003e9c
#
_entry.id   78f81eea26f930a1f63b5d1adc003e9c
#
_cell.length_a   1.000
_cell.length_b   1.000
_cell.length_c   1.000
_cell.angle_alpha   90.00
_cell.angle_beta   90.00
_cell.angle_gamma   90.00
#
_symmetry.space_group_name_H-M   'P 1'
#
loop_
_entity.id
_entity.type
_entity.pdbx_description
1 polymer ?
#
loop_
_entity_poly.entity_id
_entity_poly.type
_entity_poly.pdbx_seq_one_letter_code
_entity_poly.pdbx_strand_id
1 'polypeptide(L)'
;VYKRQGVDASGVNAVFKRLESKEQTKALRSALNLTANQARTKLSDQAQNTYTVKNAGFKKSMRISATSKYAVIRAEGAPLLLKDFKVSTRGNVVRAQVLKRGRLKPLVKDEIKAFVNNIANKHQVRKKDSRKGKAGSRVRHIAVAQREGRKRLGIEAKFSNSTPVMLGSAKRVYGVVEPEIGKDLQDNLRMFIDKAMERNV
;
A
#
# COMPACT_ATOMS: atom_id res chain seq x y z
N VAL A 1 -10.66 -0.30 -7.76
CA VAL A 1 -11.48 -1.54 -7.86
C VAL A 1 -12.04 -1.82 -6.48
N TYR A 2 -13.39 -1.74 -6.33
CA TYR A 2 -14.08 -2.08 -5.10
C TYR A 2 -14.46 -3.56 -5.16
N LYS A 3 -13.88 -4.40 -4.30
CA LYS A 3 -14.38 -5.76 -4.06
C LYS A 3 -15.27 -5.74 -2.81
N ARG A 4 -16.50 -6.17 -2.95
CA ARG A 4 -17.40 -6.46 -1.82
C ARG A 4 -17.20 -7.92 -1.44
N GLN A 5 -16.90 -8.18 -0.16
CA GLN A 5 -16.81 -9.52 0.39
C GLN A 5 -18.09 -9.78 1.18
N GLY A 6 -18.79 -10.86 0.85
CA GLY A 6 -19.89 -11.38 1.66
C GLY A 6 -19.32 -12.34 2.71
N VAL A 7 -19.66 -12.13 3.96
CA VAL A 7 -19.30 -13.04 5.06
C VAL A 7 -20.56 -13.80 5.45
N ASP A 8 -20.48 -15.11 5.51
CA ASP A 8 -21.57 -15.94 6.05
C ASP A 8 -21.65 -15.74 7.57
N ALA A 9 -22.72 -15.07 8.00
CA ALA A 9 -22.99 -14.74 9.39
C ALA A 9 -24.16 -15.56 9.98
N SER A 10 -24.56 -16.65 9.34
CA SER A 10 -25.75 -17.42 9.70
C SER A 10 -25.75 -17.90 11.17
N GLY A 11 -24.59 -18.34 11.68
CA GLY A 11 -24.45 -18.78 13.08
C GLY A 11 -24.45 -17.63 14.09
N VAL A 12 -24.14 -16.42 13.66
CA VAL A 12 -24.06 -15.21 14.52
C VAL A 12 -25.42 -14.52 14.63
N ASN A 13 -26.28 -14.66 13.62
CA ASN A 13 -27.55 -13.96 13.51
C ASN A 13 -28.56 -14.29 14.67
N ALA A 14 -28.58 -15.52 15.16
CA ALA A 14 -29.51 -15.91 16.22
C ALA A 14 -29.17 -15.28 17.56
N VAL A 15 -27.87 -15.18 17.89
CA VAL A 15 -27.38 -14.54 19.11
C VAL A 15 -27.46 -13.02 18.97
N PHE A 16 -27.19 -12.50 17.82
CA PHE A 16 -27.21 -11.08 17.51
C PHE A 16 -28.60 -10.44 17.67
N LYS A 17 -29.68 -11.17 17.34
CA LYS A 17 -31.06 -10.69 17.49
C LYS A 17 -31.48 -10.47 18.94
N ARG A 18 -30.75 -11.01 19.94
CA ARG A 18 -31.02 -10.85 21.35
C ARG A 18 -30.47 -9.56 21.98
N LEU A 19 -29.57 -8.88 21.27
CA LEU A 19 -28.99 -7.62 21.73
C LEU A 19 -29.86 -6.42 21.36
N GLU A 20 -29.83 -5.38 22.19
CA GLU A 20 -30.42 -4.09 21.81
C GLU A 20 -29.81 -3.49 20.58
N SER A 21 -30.58 -2.77 19.77
CA SER A 21 -30.15 -2.20 18.47
C SER A 21 -28.90 -1.30 18.56
N LYS A 22 -28.77 -0.54 19.65
CA LYS A 22 -27.61 0.33 19.88
C LYS A 22 -26.35 -0.48 20.13
N GLU A 23 -26.42 -1.56 20.89
CA GLU A 23 -25.30 -2.42 21.23
C GLU A 23 -24.88 -3.27 20.03
N GLN A 24 -25.84 -3.78 19.26
CA GLN A 24 -25.58 -4.42 17.99
C GLN A 24 -24.74 -3.52 17.08
N THR A 25 -25.17 -2.27 16.90
CA THR A 25 -24.48 -1.28 16.07
C THR A 25 -23.06 -1.01 16.57
N LYS A 26 -22.88 -0.90 17.89
CA LYS A 26 -21.56 -0.69 18.51
C LYS A 26 -20.64 -1.89 18.35
N ALA A 27 -21.14 -3.10 18.58
CA ALA A 27 -20.39 -4.35 18.41
C ALA A 27 -19.93 -4.52 16.97
N LEU A 28 -20.82 -4.35 15.98
CA LEU A 28 -20.50 -4.42 14.56
C LEU A 28 -19.42 -3.40 14.15
N ARG A 29 -19.60 -2.15 14.55
CA ARG A 29 -18.61 -1.10 14.23
C ARG A 29 -17.25 -1.41 14.83
N SER A 30 -17.19 -1.92 16.05
CA SER A 30 -15.95 -2.28 16.73
C SER A 30 -15.27 -3.47 16.05
N ALA A 31 -16.01 -4.52 15.71
CA ALA A 31 -15.52 -5.67 14.99
C ALA A 31 -14.95 -5.28 13.61
N LEU A 32 -15.70 -4.51 12.83
CA LEU A 32 -15.29 -4.04 11.51
C LEU A 32 -14.05 -3.16 11.58
N ASN A 33 -13.96 -2.27 12.57
CA ASN A 33 -12.79 -1.41 12.73
C ASN A 33 -11.55 -2.21 13.14
N LEU A 34 -11.67 -3.16 14.05
CA LEU A 34 -10.56 -4.03 14.45
C LEU A 34 -10.09 -4.88 13.28
N THR A 35 -10.99 -5.53 12.56
CA THR A 35 -10.67 -6.32 11.37
C THR A 35 -9.99 -5.49 10.30
N ALA A 36 -10.46 -4.26 10.03
CA ALA A 36 -9.83 -3.38 9.06
C ALA A 36 -8.40 -2.97 9.46
N ASN A 37 -8.14 -2.78 10.76
CA ASN A 37 -6.79 -2.50 11.25
C ASN A 37 -5.87 -3.72 11.14
N GLN A 38 -6.36 -4.92 11.45
CA GLN A 38 -5.62 -6.18 11.25
C GLN A 38 -5.33 -6.41 9.77
N ALA A 39 -6.33 -6.26 8.90
CA ALA A 39 -6.18 -6.37 7.45
C ALA A 39 -5.16 -5.38 6.89
N ARG A 40 -5.17 -4.11 7.35
CA ARG A 40 -4.16 -3.10 6.96
C ARG A 40 -2.75 -3.55 7.32
N THR A 41 -2.57 -4.15 8.47
CA THR A 41 -1.26 -4.66 8.92
C THR A 41 -0.84 -5.86 8.06
N LYS A 42 -1.69 -6.87 7.91
CA LYS A 42 -1.41 -8.06 7.08
C LYS A 42 -1.10 -7.69 5.63
N LEU A 43 -1.87 -6.78 5.02
CA LEU A 43 -1.61 -6.28 3.67
C LEU A 43 -0.25 -5.59 3.56
N SER A 44 0.11 -4.76 4.55
CA SER A 44 1.41 -4.10 4.60
C SER A 44 2.55 -5.10 4.69
N ASP A 45 2.44 -6.08 5.57
CA ASP A 45 3.47 -7.10 5.81
C ASP A 45 3.63 -8.02 4.59
N GLN A 46 2.53 -8.46 3.99
CA GLN A 46 2.56 -9.25 2.76
C GLN A 46 3.17 -8.48 1.59
N ALA A 47 2.88 -7.19 1.47
CA ALA A 47 3.49 -6.33 0.45
C ALA A 47 5.00 -6.16 0.70
N GLN A 48 5.42 -5.94 1.95
CA GLN A 48 6.85 -5.88 2.31
C GLN A 48 7.57 -7.21 2.03
N ASN A 49 6.91 -8.35 2.25
CA ASN A 49 7.46 -9.67 1.95
C ASN A 49 7.54 -9.95 0.45
N THR A 50 6.71 -9.32 -0.35
CA THR A 50 6.62 -9.55 -1.79
C THR A 50 7.54 -8.65 -2.60
N TYR A 51 7.62 -7.37 -2.23
CA TYR A 51 8.34 -6.34 -3.00
C TYR A 51 9.68 -5.97 -2.36
N THR A 52 10.65 -5.56 -3.19
CA THR A 52 11.99 -5.16 -2.74
C THR A 52 12.07 -3.70 -2.30
N VAL A 53 10.96 -2.99 -2.31
CA VAL A 53 10.90 -1.57 -1.98
C VAL A 53 11.32 -1.32 -0.53
N LYS A 54 12.22 -0.35 -0.33
CA LYS A 54 12.83 -0.10 0.98
C LYS A 54 11.93 0.68 1.93
N ASN A 55 11.22 1.70 1.43
CA ASN A 55 10.44 2.64 2.23
C ASN A 55 9.08 2.94 1.57
N ALA A 56 8.31 1.91 1.25
CA ALA A 56 7.05 2.10 0.54
C ALA A 56 5.96 2.82 1.34
N GLY A 57 6.10 2.86 2.67
CA GLY A 57 5.08 3.43 3.54
C GLY A 57 3.72 2.77 3.38
N PHE A 58 3.66 1.47 3.06
CA PHE A 58 2.41 0.75 2.78
C PHE A 58 1.32 1.02 3.82
N LYS A 59 1.65 0.91 5.11
CA LYS A 59 0.69 1.16 6.19
C LYS A 59 0.20 2.61 6.22
N LYS A 60 1.09 3.58 5.93
CA LYS A 60 0.76 5.01 5.90
C LYS A 60 -0.09 5.40 4.70
N SER A 61 0.02 4.67 3.59
CA SER A 61 -0.78 4.91 2.37
C SER A 61 -2.22 4.43 2.49
N MET A 62 -2.54 3.62 3.50
CA MET A 62 -3.88 3.07 3.71
C MET A 62 -4.64 3.85 4.79
N ARG A 63 -5.82 4.34 4.42
CA ARG A 63 -6.78 4.98 5.33
C ARG A 63 -7.96 4.05 5.55
N ILE A 64 -8.41 3.94 6.79
CA ILE A 64 -9.54 3.12 7.19
C ILE A 64 -10.73 4.02 7.50
N SER A 65 -11.89 3.61 7.02
CA SER A 65 -13.19 4.17 7.41
C SER A 65 -14.11 3.01 7.73
N ALA A 66 -14.64 2.96 8.95
CA ALA A 66 -15.54 1.90 9.40
C ALA A 66 -16.87 2.48 9.90
N THR A 67 -17.95 1.89 9.43
CA THR A 67 -19.33 2.12 9.87
C THR A 67 -19.84 0.85 10.57
N SER A 68 -21.11 0.80 10.95
CA SER A 68 -21.74 -0.42 11.46
C SER A 68 -22.11 -1.42 10.36
N LYS A 69 -22.07 -1.03 9.10
CA LYS A 69 -22.47 -1.88 7.96
C LYS A 69 -21.29 -2.39 7.16
N TYR A 70 -20.20 -1.63 7.09
CA TYR A 70 -19.01 -1.97 6.30
C TYR A 70 -17.78 -1.23 6.81
N ALA A 71 -16.61 -1.77 6.50
CA ALA A 71 -15.34 -1.07 6.62
C ALA A 71 -14.65 -0.98 5.25
N VAL A 72 -14.02 0.15 4.99
CA VAL A 72 -13.31 0.41 3.74
C VAL A 72 -11.86 0.76 4.03
N ILE A 73 -10.94 0.08 3.35
CA ILE A 73 -9.52 0.43 3.34
C ILE A 73 -9.22 1.08 1.99
N ARG A 74 -8.87 2.36 2.00
CA ARG A 74 -8.45 3.10 0.80
C ARG A 74 -6.95 3.24 0.80
N ALA A 75 -6.31 2.84 -0.29
CA ALA A 75 -4.89 3.05 -0.49
C ALA A 75 -4.65 4.14 -1.52
N GLU A 76 -3.79 5.09 -1.20
CA GLU A 76 -3.43 6.21 -2.06
C GLU A 76 -1.91 6.29 -2.21
N GLY A 77 -1.43 6.68 -3.37
CA GLY A 77 0.00 6.87 -3.61
C GLY A 77 0.35 7.00 -5.08
N ALA A 78 1.34 7.81 -5.37
CA ALA A 78 1.92 7.95 -6.71
C ALA A 78 2.81 6.74 -7.06
N PRO A 79 3.13 6.53 -8.35
CA PRO A 79 4.15 5.58 -8.77
C PRO A 79 5.47 5.82 -8.04
N LEU A 80 6.10 4.76 -7.56
CA LEU A 80 7.37 4.84 -6.85
C LEU A 80 8.53 4.88 -7.83
N LEU A 81 9.56 5.65 -7.50
CA LEU A 81 10.78 5.67 -8.29
C LEU A 81 11.46 4.30 -8.25
N LEU A 82 11.98 3.86 -9.38
CA LEU A 82 12.62 2.54 -9.46
C LEU A 82 13.86 2.42 -8.55
N LYS A 83 14.49 3.54 -8.19
CA LYS A 83 15.59 3.59 -7.21
C LYS A 83 15.19 3.10 -5.82
N ASP A 84 13.91 3.22 -5.45
CA ASP A 84 13.40 2.82 -4.13
C ASP A 84 13.29 1.30 -4.00
N PHE A 85 13.43 0.58 -5.12
CA PHE A 85 13.54 -0.87 -5.20
C PHE A 85 15.00 -1.32 -5.17
N LYS A 86 15.21 -2.64 -5.27
CA LYS A 86 16.56 -3.19 -5.37
C LYS A 86 17.14 -2.89 -6.74
N VAL A 87 18.15 -2.02 -6.79
CA VAL A 87 18.89 -1.64 -8.00
C VAL A 87 20.34 -2.04 -7.87
N SER A 88 20.92 -2.56 -8.92
CA SER A 88 22.34 -2.87 -9.05
C SER A 88 22.92 -2.07 -10.21
N THR A 89 24.04 -1.40 -9.93
CA THR A 89 24.82 -0.62 -10.88
C THR A 89 26.13 -1.31 -11.26
N ARG A 90 26.30 -2.59 -10.86
CA ARG A 90 27.49 -3.35 -11.18
C ARG A 90 27.55 -3.66 -12.69
N GLY A 91 28.69 -3.35 -13.32
CA GLY A 91 28.88 -3.47 -14.76
C GLY A 91 28.25 -2.31 -15.55
N ASN A 92 28.21 -2.44 -16.87
CA ASN A 92 27.83 -1.37 -17.80
C ASN A 92 26.29 -1.21 -17.95
N VAL A 93 25.49 -1.94 -17.19
CA VAL A 93 24.03 -1.93 -17.30
C VAL A 93 23.39 -1.88 -15.93
N VAL A 94 22.51 -0.91 -15.71
CA VAL A 94 21.69 -0.84 -14.52
C VAL A 94 20.65 -1.94 -14.55
N ARG A 95 20.52 -2.68 -13.45
CA ARG A 95 19.55 -3.76 -13.29
C ARG A 95 18.64 -3.44 -12.12
N ALA A 96 17.37 -3.80 -12.22
CA ALA A 96 16.39 -3.62 -11.13
C ALA A 96 15.63 -4.91 -10.84
N GLN A 97 15.26 -5.06 -9.59
CA GLN A 97 14.43 -6.15 -9.09
C GLN A 97 13.27 -5.53 -8.29
N VAL A 98 12.05 -5.73 -8.75
CA VAL A 98 10.83 -5.22 -8.10
C VAL A 98 10.27 -6.24 -7.10
N LEU A 99 10.27 -7.51 -7.47
CA LEU A 99 9.79 -8.62 -6.63
C LEU A 99 10.96 -9.32 -5.93
N LYS A 100 10.81 -9.64 -4.64
CA LYS A 100 11.86 -10.36 -3.89
C LYS A 100 12.22 -11.72 -4.49
N ARG A 101 11.21 -12.46 -4.99
CA ARG A 101 11.39 -13.74 -5.69
C ARG A 101 11.75 -13.59 -7.18
N GLY A 102 11.88 -12.34 -7.66
CA GLY A 102 12.24 -12.07 -9.05
C GLY A 102 13.76 -12.03 -9.27
N ARG A 103 14.16 -11.96 -10.54
CA ARG A 103 15.56 -11.76 -10.92
C ARG A 103 15.85 -10.28 -11.16
N LEU A 104 17.11 -9.87 -10.99
CA LEU A 104 17.59 -8.56 -11.42
C LEU A 104 17.52 -8.49 -12.95
N LYS A 105 16.61 -7.69 -13.48
CA LYS A 105 16.43 -7.49 -14.93
C LYS A 105 17.22 -6.27 -15.39
N PRO A 106 17.95 -6.37 -16.54
CA PRO A 106 18.63 -5.24 -17.13
C PRO A 106 17.59 -4.21 -17.61
N LEU A 107 17.92 -2.94 -17.41
CA LEU A 107 17.08 -1.83 -17.86
C LEU A 107 17.64 -1.30 -19.18
N VAL A 108 17.27 -1.96 -20.25
CA VAL A 108 17.65 -1.59 -21.64
C VAL A 108 16.35 -1.53 -22.45
N LYS A 109 16.14 -0.45 -23.16
CA LYS A 109 15.05 -0.26 -24.11
C LYS A 109 15.62 0.33 -25.38
N ASP A 110 15.38 -0.28 -26.55
CA ASP A 110 15.84 0.18 -27.84
C ASP A 110 17.37 0.44 -27.86
N GLU A 111 18.15 -0.53 -27.32
CA GLU A 111 19.61 -0.46 -27.12
C GLU A 111 20.08 0.64 -26.15
N ILE A 112 19.17 1.47 -25.63
CA ILE A 112 19.49 2.54 -24.70
C ILE A 112 19.53 2.00 -23.28
N LYS A 113 20.69 2.09 -22.63
CA LYS A 113 20.90 1.65 -21.25
C LYS A 113 20.39 2.70 -20.27
N ALA A 114 19.72 2.25 -19.21
CA ALA A 114 19.43 3.13 -18.08
C ALA A 114 20.70 3.46 -17.29
N PHE A 115 20.67 4.59 -16.61
CA PHE A 115 21.76 5.07 -15.77
C PHE A 115 21.21 5.66 -14.48
N VAL A 116 22.05 5.81 -13.48
CA VAL A 116 21.69 6.47 -12.22
C VAL A 116 22.21 7.90 -12.26
N ASN A 117 21.32 8.86 -12.08
CA ASN A 117 21.67 10.27 -12.08
C ASN A 117 20.93 11.05 -11.00
N ASN A 118 21.52 12.17 -10.61
CA ASN A 118 20.87 13.18 -9.79
C ASN A 118 19.94 14.03 -10.67
N ILE A 119 18.68 13.67 -10.74
CA ILE A 119 17.67 14.45 -11.47
C ILE A 119 17.13 15.54 -10.56
N ALA A 120 17.34 16.80 -10.96
CA ALA A 120 16.66 17.91 -10.31
C ALA A 120 15.18 17.87 -10.68
N ASN A 121 14.32 17.62 -9.71
CA ASN A 121 12.87 17.63 -9.90
C ASN A 121 12.42 19.08 -10.13
N LYS A 122 12.07 19.45 -11.37
CA LYS A 122 11.61 20.80 -11.72
C LYS A 122 10.34 21.23 -10.96
N HIS A 123 9.59 20.27 -10.45
CA HIS A 123 8.28 20.51 -9.81
C HIS A 123 8.31 20.58 -8.27
N GLN A 124 9.42 20.22 -7.63
CA GLN A 124 9.58 20.42 -6.19
C GLN A 124 10.45 21.62 -5.89
N VAL A 125 9.98 22.78 -6.26
CA VAL A 125 10.43 24.02 -5.62
C VAL A 125 9.79 24.01 -4.23
N ARG A 126 10.56 23.79 -3.17
CA ARG A 126 10.12 24.06 -1.81
C ARG A 126 9.54 25.48 -1.80
N LYS A 127 8.27 25.61 -1.42
CA LYS A 127 7.69 26.93 -1.11
C LYS A 127 8.70 27.68 -0.26
N LYS A 128 9.09 28.86 -0.69
CA LYS A 128 9.95 29.77 0.05
C LYS A 128 9.45 29.80 1.49
N ASP A 129 10.28 29.35 2.43
CA ASP A 129 10.01 29.62 3.83
C ASP A 129 10.24 31.14 3.98
N SER A 130 9.14 31.87 3.98
CA SER A 130 9.11 33.34 3.92
C SER A 130 9.81 33.99 5.11
N ARG A 131 10.22 33.23 6.11
CA ARG A 131 10.86 33.70 7.33
C ARG A 131 12.40 33.80 7.27
N LYS A 132 13.08 33.23 6.29
CA LYS A 132 14.56 33.19 6.27
C LYS A 132 15.25 33.49 4.94
N GLY A 133 14.62 34.11 3.96
CA GLY A 133 15.31 34.69 2.79
C GLY A 133 16.27 33.80 1.98
N LYS A 134 16.44 32.49 2.34
CA LYS A 134 17.34 31.59 1.66
C LYS A 134 16.65 30.99 0.43
N ALA A 135 17.25 31.24 -0.73
CA ALA A 135 16.85 30.59 -1.97
C ALA A 135 16.72 29.08 -1.75
N GLY A 136 15.53 28.54 -2.05
CA GLY A 136 15.21 27.14 -1.83
C GLY A 136 16.22 26.23 -2.51
N SER A 137 16.94 25.46 -1.73
CA SER A 137 17.84 24.42 -2.25
C SER A 137 17.04 23.47 -3.15
N ARG A 138 17.45 23.33 -4.40
CA ARG A 138 16.90 22.30 -5.32
C ARG A 138 17.21 20.93 -4.72
N VAL A 139 16.19 20.23 -4.23
CA VAL A 139 16.37 18.86 -3.76
C VAL A 139 16.70 17.98 -4.96
N ARG A 140 17.95 17.59 -5.07
CA ARG A 140 18.40 16.64 -6.08
C ARG A 140 18.01 15.24 -5.64
N HIS A 141 17.16 14.58 -6.40
CA HIS A 141 16.83 13.18 -6.16
C HIS A 141 17.67 12.28 -7.06
N ILE A 142 18.33 11.30 -6.46
CA ILE A 142 18.94 10.23 -7.22
C ILE A 142 17.81 9.43 -7.86
N ALA A 143 17.82 9.25 -9.16
CA ALA A 143 16.84 8.46 -9.88
C ALA A 143 17.53 7.51 -10.87
N VAL A 144 16.90 6.37 -11.10
CA VAL A 144 17.19 5.56 -12.28
C VAL A 144 16.50 6.22 -13.45
N ALA A 145 17.25 6.56 -14.48
CA ALA A 145 16.77 7.29 -15.63
C ALA A 145 17.19 6.63 -16.92
N GLN A 146 16.48 6.92 -17.99
CA GLN A 146 16.79 6.45 -19.32
C GLN A 146 16.56 7.59 -20.32
N ARG A 147 17.31 7.64 -21.40
CA ARG A 147 17.07 8.60 -22.48
C ARG A 147 15.92 8.12 -23.35
N GLU A 148 15.12 9.03 -23.86
CA GLU A 148 14.03 8.75 -24.81
C GLU A 148 14.56 8.38 -26.22
N GLY A 149 15.81 8.74 -26.50
CA GLY A 149 16.46 8.47 -27.78
C GLY A 149 17.97 8.65 -27.68
N ARG A 150 18.67 8.64 -28.82
CA ARG A 150 20.13 8.81 -28.88
C ARG A 150 20.61 10.25 -28.59
N LYS A 151 19.69 11.22 -28.54
CA LYS A 151 20.01 12.63 -28.22
C LYS A 151 20.38 12.79 -26.73
N ARG A 152 21.24 13.78 -26.44
CA ARG A 152 21.70 14.08 -25.08
C ARG A 152 20.59 14.54 -24.15
N LEU A 153 19.57 15.22 -24.65
CA LEU A 153 18.39 15.71 -23.95
C LEU A 153 17.23 14.70 -24.08
N GLY A 154 16.25 14.78 -23.22
CA GLY A 154 15.16 13.81 -23.15
C GLY A 154 15.48 12.68 -22.17
N ILE A 155 15.76 13.05 -20.90
CA ILE A 155 16.01 12.09 -19.82
C ILE A 155 14.73 11.91 -19.00
N GLU A 156 14.26 10.68 -18.93
CA GLU A 156 13.06 10.29 -18.23
C GLU A 156 13.40 9.43 -17.00
N ALA A 157 12.84 9.80 -15.83
CA ALA A 157 12.96 8.97 -14.63
C ALA A 157 12.12 7.70 -14.78
N LYS A 158 12.66 6.55 -14.38
CA LYS A 158 11.92 5.28 -14.41
C LYS A 158 11.19 5.05 -13.12
N PHE A 159 9.91 4.77 -13.26
CA PHE A 159 8.98 4.46 -12.18
C PHE A 159 8.62 2.98 -12.19
N SER A 160 8.14 2.50 -11.05
CA SER A 160 7.53 1.20 -10.88
C SER A 160 6.08 1.38 -10.41
N ASN A 161 5.46 0.30 -9.98
CA ASN A 161 4.08 0.32 -9.51
C ASN A 161 3.88 1.27 -8.33
N SER A 162 2.71 1.90 -8.27
CA SER A 162 2.28 2.65 -7.10
C SER A 162 1.92 1.72 -5.93
N THR A 163 1.94 2.26 -4.72
CA THR A 163 1.53 1.52 -3.51
C THR A 163 0.14 0.89 -3.62
N PRO A 164 -0.90 1.58 -4.11
CA PRO A 164 -2.23 0.97 -4.32
C PRO A 164 -2.21 -0.23 -5.27
N VAL A 165 -1.46 -0.15 -6.36
CA VAL A 165 -1.33 -1.25 -7.34
C VAL A 165 -0.64 -2.47 -6.71
N MET A 166 0.38 -2.23 -5.89
CA MET A 166 1.09 -3.31 -5.20
C MET A 166 0.20 -3.97 -4.15
N LEU A 167 -0.52 -3.20 -3.33
CA LEU A 167 -1.43 -3.70 -2.30
C LEU A 167 -2.63 -4.43 -2.91
N GLY A 168 -3.21 -3.92 -4.00
CA GLY A 168 -4.37 -4.50 -4.69
C GLY A 168 -4.05 -5.73 -5.56
N SER A 169 -2.80 -6.19 -5.60
CA SER A 169 -2.42 -7.36 -6.41
C SER A 169 -3.11 -8.64 -5.93
N ALA A 170 -4.08 -9.13 -6.71
CA ALA A 170 -4.83 -10.34 -6.39
C ALA A 170 -3.95 -11.59 -6.28
N LYS A 171 -2.88 -11.69 -7.10
CA LYS A 171 -1.99 -12.87 -7.08
C LYS A 171 -0.92 -12.83 -6.00
N ARG A 172 -0.60 -11.68 -5.42
CA ARG A 172 0.61 -11.52 -4.60
C ARG A 172 0.38 -10.94 -3.21
N VAL A 173 -0.59 -10.06 -3.06
CA VAL A 173 -0.85 -9.38 -1.79
C VAL A 173 -2.30 -9.54 -1.38
N TYR A 174 -3.22 -8.81 -2.01
CA TYR A 174 -4.62 -8.83 -1.60
C TYR A 174 -5.22 -10.23 -1.60
N GLY A 175 -5.16 -10.96 -2.71
CA GLY A 175 -5.78 -12.29 -2.81
C GLY A 175 -5.12 -13.38 -1.95
N VAL A 176 -3.89 -13.14 -1.46
CA VAL A 176 -3.23 -14.03 -0.49
C VAL A 176 -3.76 -13.78 0.93
N VAL A 177 -4.03 -12.51 1.26
CA VAL A 177 -4.49 -12.10 2.61
C VAL A 177 -6.01 -12.16 2.75
N GLU A 178 -6.75 -12.07 1.65
CA GLU A 178 -8.22 -12.04 1.62
C GLU A 178 -8.91 -13.15 2.44
N PRO A 179 -8.50 -14.44 2.34
CA PRO A 179 -9.12 -15.50 3.15
C PRO A 179 -8.94 -15.31 4.65
N GLU A 180 -7.78 -14.80 5.07
CA GLU A 180 -7.49 -14.53 6.48
C GLU A 180 -8.32 -13.35 7.01
N ILE A 181 -8.58 -12.34 6.19
CA ILE A 181 -9.42 -11.20 6.57
C ILE A 181 -10.85 -11.67 6.86
N GLY A 182 -11.37 -12.60 6.06
CA GLY A 182 -12.69 -13.18 6.27
C GLY A 182 -12.79 -13.91 7.61
N LYS A 183 -11.79 -14.71 7.95
CA LYS A 183 -11.68 -15.40 9.24
C LYS A 183 -11.59 -14.42 10.42
N ASP A 184 -10.69 -13.44 10.32
CA ASP A 184 -10.55 -12.40 11.37
C ASP A 184 -11.85 -11.66 11.62
N LEU A 185 -12.64 -11.39 10.57
CA LEU A 185 -13.94 -10.73 10.72
C LEU A 185 -14.93 -11.60 11.51
N GLN A 186 -15.01 -12.90 11.22
CA GLN A 186 -15.87 -13.82 11.94
C GLN A 186 -15.47 -13.92 13.42
N ASP A 187 -14.17 -14.07 13.70
CA ASP A 187 -13.65 -14.18 15.06
C ASP A 187 -13.88 -12.89 15.86
N ASN A 188 -13.64 -11.73 15.25
CA ASN A 188 -13.87 -10.43 15.87
C ASN A 188 -15.36 -10.17 16.11
N LEU A 189 -16.23 -10.56 15.19
CA LEU A 189 -17.69 -10.46 15.39
C LEU A 189 -18.13 -11.27 16.59
N ARG A 190 -17.73 -12.54 16.70
CA ARG A 190 -18.04 -13.39 17.86
C ARG A 190 -17.57 -12.73 19.15
N MET A 191 -16.30 -12.33 19.21
CA MET A 191 -15.71 -11.70 20.41
C MET A 191 -16.48 -10.45 20.86
N PHE A 192 -16.89 -9.56 19.96
CA PHE A 192 -17.61 -8.34 20.34
C PHE A 192 -19.07 -8.58 20.69
N ILE A 193 -19.68 -9.62 20.12
CA ILE A 193 -21.03 -10.04 20.50
C ILE A 193 -21.03 -10.63 21.90
N ASP A 194 -20.10 -11.54 22.20
CA ASP A 194 -19.97 -12.15 23.53
C ASP A 194 -19.75 -11.08 24.60
N LYS A 195 -18.85 -10.13 24.36
CA LYS A 195 -18.63 -8.98 25.24
C LYS A 195 -19.88 -8.08 25.44
N ALA A 196 -20.69 -7.95 24.41
CA ALA A 196 -21.92 -7.18 24.51
C ALA A 196 -23.00 -7.93 25.35
N MET A 197 -23.03 -9.25 25.24
CA MET A 197 -23.90 -10.10 26.05
C MET A 197 -23.54 -10.08 27.53
N GLU A 198 -22.24 -10.20 27.87
CA GLU A 198 -21.76 -10.16 29.27
C GLU A 198 -22.07 -8.85 30.01
N ARG A 199 -22.25 -7.75 29.27
CA ARG A 199 -22.58 -6.44 29.89
C ARG A 199 -24.08 -6.25 30.19
N ASN A 200 -24.90 -7.11 29.63
CA ASN A 200 -26.36 -7.05 29.76
C ASN A 200 -26.92 -8.10 30.74
N VAL A 201 -26.07 -8.84 31.40
CA VAL A 201 -26.35 -9.70 32.54
C VAL A 201 -25.95 -8.99 33.82
#